data_3f7cb9e2370035cb74b118870db3f803
#
_entry.id   3f7cb9e2370035cb74b118870db3f803
#
_cell.length_a   1.000
_cell.length_b   1.000
_cell.length_c   1.000
_cell.angle_alpha   90.00
_cell.angle_beta   90.00
_cell.angle_gamma   90.00
#
_symmetry.space_group_name_H-M   'P 1'
#
loop_
_entity.id
_entity.type
_entity.pdbx_description
1 polymer ?
#
loop_
_entity_poly.entity_id
_entity_poly.type
_entity_poly.pdbx_seq_one_letter_code
_entity_poly.pdbx_strand_id
1 'polypeptide(L)'
;MSTDDEARPAARLTVLAGPSGDGRESVVELVRARFPSVWRPVAATTRSRCPGEVPGVDRLFLDPAEFDRMVAADELLEWSRVGPYRRGVPRAGVRSRLAEGRPVLLPLDLPGALAVRAAVPDAQLVLLAPPAYRPDPAVAAAFAHAVRHDRTERAADELVGLLGSSFLAPAQPRPSG
;
A
#
# COMPACT_ATOMS: atom_id res chain seq x y z
N MET A 1 2.80 20.46 35.19
CA MET A 1 2.01 19.68 34.22
C MET A 1 2.67 19.80 32.86
N SER A 2 3.56 18.92 32.56
CA SER A 2 4.24 18.86 31.27
C SER A 2 3.39 18.01 30.35
N THR A 3 2.69 18.65 29.45
CA THR A 3 2.05 17.98 28.32
C THR A 3 3.10 17.89 27.23
N ASP A 4 4.01 16.94 27.36
CA ASP A 4 4.78 16.46 26.23
C ASP A 4 3.85 15.58 25.38
N ASP A 5 2.93 16.22 24.68
CA ASP A 5 2.29 15.66 23.51
C ASP A 5 3.29 15.80 22.36
N GLU A 6 4.40 15.05 22.47
CA GLU A 6 5.26 14.79 21.32
C GLU A 6 4.40 14.11 20.28
N ALA A 7 3.94 14.90 19.31
CA ALA A 7 3.23 14.41 18.15
C ALA A 7 4.08 13.32 17.49
N ARG A 8 3.76 12.06 17.79
CA ARG A 8 4.35 10.92 17.10
C ARG A 8 4.14 11.15 15.62
N PRO A 9 5.20 11.08 14.79
CA PRO A 9 5.02 11.21 13.36
C PRO A 9 3.94 10.22 12.93
N ALA A 10 2.90 10.73 12.29
CA ALA A 10 1.78 9.92 11.85
C ALA A 10 2.30 8.87 10.87
N ALA A 11 2.09 7.59 11.18
CA ALA A 11 2.41 6.50 10.26
C ALA A 11 1.67 6.71 8.94
N ARG A 12 2.36 6.48 7.82
CA ARG A 12 1.81 6.71 6.49
C ARG A 12 1.40 5.40 5.82
N LEU A 13 0.35 5.51 5.03
CA LEU A 13 0.04 4.53 4.00
C LEU A 13 0.93 4.80 2.79
N THR A 14 1.79 3.85 2.46
CA THR A 14 2.61 3.87 1.25
C THR A 14 2.07 2.84 0.27
N VAL A 15 1.78 3.27 -0.94
CA VAL A 15 1.33 2.41 -2.04
C VAL A 15 2.49 2.23 -3.00
N LEU A 16 2.89 0.97 -3.22
CA LEU A 16 3.88 0.59 -4.22
C LEU A 16 3.16 0.13 -5.47
N ALA A 17 3.30 0.85 -6.57
CA ALA A 17 2.65 0.52 -7.82
C ALA A 17 3.63 0.50 -8.99
N GLY A 18 3.28 -0.20 -10.05
CA GLY A 18 4.10 -0.30 -11.25
C GLY A 18 3.32 -0.92 -12.41
N PRO A 19 3.90 -0.87 -13.63
CA PRO A 19 3.24 -1.31 -14.85
C PRO A 19 3.00 -2.82 -14.93
N SER A 20 3.78 -3.62 -14.21
CA SER A 20 3.64 -5.08 -14.15
C SER A 20 3.47 -5.56 -12.72
N GLY A 21 2.74 -6.66 -12.53
CA GLY A 21 2.58 -7.32 -11.24
C GLY A 21 3.85 -8.03 -10.76
N ASP A 22 4.68 -8.40 -11.71
CA ASP A 22 5.89 -9.17 -11.45
C ASP A 22 6.94 -8.32 -10.72
N GLY A 23 7.40 -8.83 -9.61
CA GLY A 23 8.43 -8.19 -8.80
C GLY A 23 7.92 -7.30 -7.66
N ARG A 24 6.72 -6.72 -7.72
CA ARG A 24 6.17 -5.95 -6.58
C ARG A 24 6.09 -6.78 -5.31
N GLU A 25 5.56 -7.98 -5.41
CA GLU A 25 5.42 -8.89 -4.27
C GLU A 25 6.78 -9.24 -3.67
N SER A 26 7.76 -9.58 -4.51
CA SER A 26 9.12 -9.89 -4.06
C SER A 26 9.79 -8.71 -3.36
N VAL A 27 9.61 -7.49 -3.88
CA VAL A 27 10.11 -6.27 -3.24
C VAL A 27 9.45 -6.06 -1.87
N VAL A 28 8.13 -6.21 -1.79
CA VAL A 28 7.37 -6.05 -0.52
C VAL A 28 7.81 -7.07 0.53
N GLU A 29 7.97 -8.33 0.14
CA GLU A 29 8.43 -9.37 1.08
C GLU A 29 9.85 -9.09 1.58
N LEU A 30 10.74 -8.62 0.73
CA LEU A 30 12.10 -8.28 1.12
C LEU A 30 12.14 -7.02 2.02
N VAL A 31 11.30 -6.03 1.75
CA VAL A 31 11.13 -4.86 2.64
C VAL A 31 10.65 -5.30 4.02
N ARG A 32 9.66 -6.17 4.09
CA ARG A 32 9.15 -6.69 5.37
C ARG A 32 10.19 -7.47 6.15
N ALA A 33 11.04 -8.23 5.46
CA ALA A 33 12.14 -8.94 6.10
C ALA A 33 13.19 -8.00 6.70
N ARG A 34 13.47 -6.87 6.04
CA ARG A 34 14.45 -5.86 6.48
C ARG A 34 13.89 -4.83 7.46
N PHE A 35 12.59 -4.58 7.37
CA PHE A 35 11.89 -3.61 8.21
C PHE A 35 10.60 -4.24 8.77
N PRO A 36 10.70 -5.06 9.83
CA PRO A 36 9.57 -5.84 10.36
C PRO A 36 8.39 -5.02 10.88
N SER A 37 8.58 -3.73 11.18
CA SER A 37 7.49 -2.83 11.58
C SER A 37 6.49 -2.56 10.46
N VAL A 38 6.91 -2.72 9.20
CA VAL A 38 6.04 -2.52 8.04
C VAL A 38 4.97 -3.61 7.99
N TRP A 39 3.72 -3.19 7.92
CA TRP A 39 2.59 -4.09 7.78
C TRP A 39 2.06 -4.09 6.34
N ARG A 40 1.77 -5.26 5.84
CA ARG A 40 1.12 -5.45 4.54
C ARG A 40 -0.32 -5.87 4.74
N PRO A 41 -1.30 -5.18 4.13
CA PRO A 41 -2.70 -5.57 4.18
C PRO A 41 -2.95 -6.95 3.57
N VAL A 42 -3.85 -7.70 4.18
CA VAL A 42 -4.36 -8.95 3.63
C VAL A 42 -5.52 -8.63 2.70
N ALA A 43 -5.36 -8.87 1.41
CA ALA A 43 -6.38 -8.59 0.42
C ALA A 43 -7.50 -9.62 0.47
N ALA A 44 -8.74 -9.16 0.29
CA ALA A 44 -9.90 -10.00 0.06
C ALA A 44 -9.98 -10.46 -1.40
N THR A 45 -10.52 -11.63 -1.64
CA THR A 45 -10.74 -12.17 -3.00
C THR A 45 -11.96 -13.07 -3.05
N THR A 46 -12.63 -13.08 -4.20
CA THR A 46 -13.71 -14.04 -4.48
C THR A 46 -13.21 -15.33 -5.14
N ARG A 47 -11.91 -15.40 -5.44
CA ARG A 47 -11.28 -16.62 -5.94
C ARG A 47 -11.23 -17.69 -4.82
N SER A 48 -11.44 -18.93 -5.18
CA SER A 48 -11.24 -20.04 -4.25
C SER A 48 -9.78 -20.13 -3.80
N ARG A 49 -9.58 -20.65 -2.60
CA ARG A 49 -8.27 -20.90 -2.02
C ARG A 49 -7.48 -21.92 -2.85
N CYS A 50 -6.24 -21.60 -3.15
CA CYS A 50 -5.29 -22.57 -3.72
C CYS A 50 -4.66 -23.41 -2.60
N PRO A 51 -4.17 -24.64 -2.94
CA PRO A 51 -3.40 -25.43 -1.99
C PRO A 51 -2.21 -24.65 -1.42
N GLY A 52 -2.02 -24.72 -0.11
CA GLY A 52 -0.95 -24.01 0.60
C GLY A 52 -1.29 -22.58 1.03
N GLU A 53 -2.34 -21.98 0.52
CA GLU A 53 -2.79 -20.67 1.00
C GLU A 53 -3.51 -20.77 2.35
N VAL A 54 -3.19 -19.87 3.26
CA VAL A 54 -3.78 -19.81 4.60
C VAL A 54 -4.80 -18.68 4.67
N PRO A 55 -6.10 -18.97 4.90
CA PRO A 55 -7.13 -17.94 5.06
C PRO A 55 -6.79 -16.96 6.18
N GLY A 56 -6.97 -15.66 5.91
CA GLY A 56 -6.65 -14.59 6.86
C GLY A 56 -5.17 -14.22 6.97
N VAL A 57 -4.28 -14.99 6.36
CA VAL A 57 -2.84 -14.72 6.29
C VAL A 57 -2.43 -14.34 4.87
N ASP A 58 -2.68 -15.23 3.92
CA ASP A 58 -2.37 -14.95 2.51
C ASP A 58 -3.46 -14.10 1.87
N ARG A 59 -4.73 -14.46 2.10
CA ARG A 59 -5.89 -13.73 1.61
C ARG A 59 -7.11 -13.94 2.51
N LEU A 60 -8.07 -13.03 2.42
CA LEU A 60 -9.43 -13.23 2.91
C LEU A 60 -10.25 -13.80 1.76
N PHE A 61 -10.62 -15.07 1.86
CA PHE A 61 -11.43 -15.76 0.85
C PHE A 61 -12.90 -15.53 1.17
N LEU A 62 -13.60 -14.79 0.33
CA LEU A 62 -14.98 -14.38 0.49
C LEU A 62 -15.83 -14.96 -0.64
N ASP A 63 -17.08 -15.29 -0.36
CA ASP A 63 -18.03 -15.53 -1.43
C ASP A 63 -18.44 -14.21 -2.12
N PRO A 64 -19.02 -14.27 -3.35
CA PRO A 64 -19.41 -13.06 -4.06
C PRO A 64 -20.42 -12.18 -3.30
N ALA A 65 -21.35 -12.77 -2.55
CA ALA A 65 -22.35 -12.02 -1.79
C ALA A 65 -21.71 -11.24 -0.62
N GLU A 66 -20.75 -11.83 0.08
CA GLU A 66 -20.02 -11.15 1.15
C GLU A 66 -19.16 -10.01 0.59
N PHE A 67 -18.55 -10.22 -0.56
CA PHE A 67 -17.79 -9.17 -1.23
C PHE A 67 -18.71 -8.00 -1.65
N ASP A 68 -19.89 -8.28 -2.20
CA ASP A 68 -20.90 -7.29 -2.55
C ASP A 68 -21.36 -6.49 -1.33
N ARG A 69 -21.55 -7.16 -0.21
CA ARG A 69 -21.89 -6.53 1.07
C ARG A 69 -20.79 -5.54 1.49
N MET A 70 -19.54 -5.92 1.42
CA MET A 70 -18.41 -5.04 1.78
C MET A 70 -18.30 -3.84 0.85
N VAL A 71 -18.54 -4.01 -0.44
CA VAL A 71 -18.58 -2.91 -1.41
C VAL A 71 -19.71 -1.93 -1.06
N ALA A 72 -20.91 -2.44 -0.82
CA ALA A 72 -22.07 -1.62 -0.48
C ALA A 72 -21.90 -0.85 0.83
N ALA A 73 -21.21 -1.44 1.81
CA ALA A 73 -20.92 -0.82 3.10
C ALA A 73 -19.67 0.08 3.10
N ASP A 74 -19.01 0.28 1.96
CA ASP A 74 -17.75 1.04 1.83
C ASP A 74 -16.64 0.55 2.76
N GLU A 75 -16.56 -0.77 2.95
CA GLU A 75 -15.56 -1.41 3.81
C GLU A 75 -14.24 -1.72 3.08
N LEU A 76 -14.17 -1.52 1.76
CA LEU A 76 -12.96 -1.70 0.96
C LEU A 76 -12.32 -0.35 0.65
N LEU A 77 -11.02 -0.25 0.88
CA LEU A 77 -10.24 0.93 0.53
C LEU A 77 -10.13 1.11 -0.99
N GLU A 78 -9.98 -0.01 -1.68
CA GLU A 78 -9.91 -0.14 -3.14
C GLU A 78 -10.37 -1.55 -3.50
N TRP A 79 -10.97 -1.72 -4.66
CA TRP A 79 -11.24 -3.04 -5.21
C TRP A 79 -11.24 -3.01 -6.74
N SER A 80 -10.99 -4.17 -7.34
CA SER A 80 -10.95 -4.34 -8.79
C SER A 80 -11.35 -5.74 -9.22
N ARG A 81 -11.60 -5.90 -10.51
CA ARG A 81 -11.79 -7.21 -11.14
C ARG A 81 -10.46 -7.76 -11.62
N VAL A 82 -10.28 -9.06 -11.39
CA VAL A 82 -9.12 -9.82 -11.88
C VAL A 82 -9.66 -11.06 -12.57
N GLY A 83 -9.81 -11.01 -13.90
CA GLY A 83 -10.50 -12.05 -14.65
C GLY A 83 -11.95 -12.19 -14.17
N PRO A 84 -12.43 -13.42 -13.85
CA PRO A 84 -13.78 -13.66 -13.36
C PRO A 84 -13.94 -13.32 -11.87
N TYR A 85 -12.86 -12.98 -11.17
CA TYR A 85 -12.85 -12.76 -9.74
C TYR A 85 -12.71 -11.28 -9.39
N ARG A 86 -12.95 -10.96 -8.12
CA ARG A 86 -12.72 -9.64 -7.55
C ARG A 86 -11.69 -9.73 -6.45
N ARG A 87 -10.94 -8.66 -6.28
CA ARG A 87 -10.02 -8.48 -5.16
C ARG A 87 -10.23 -7.09 -4.58
N GLY A 88 -9.93 -6.93 -3.30
CA GLY A 88 -10.01 -5.63 -2.66
C GLY A 88 -9.21 -5.59 -1.36
N VAL A 89 -8.99 -4.41 -0.85
CA VAL A 89 -8.25 -4.18 0.38
C VAL A 89 -9.21 -3.69 1.47
N PRO A 90 -9.41 -4.46 2.53
CA PRO A 90 -10.25 -4.03 3.65
C PRO A 90 -9.71 -2.76 4.31
N ARG A 91 -10.57 -1.79 4.49
CA ARG A 91 -10.26 -0.47 5.03
C ARG A 91 -9.90 -0.53 6.52
N ALA A 92 -10.59 -1.37 7.27
CA ALA A 92 -10.46 -1.44 8.73
C ALA A 92 -9.05 -1.83 9.19
N GLY A 93 -8.41 -2.82 8.56
CA GLY A 93 -7.06 -3.25 8.90
C GLY A 93 -6.01 -2.16 8.67
N VAL A 94 -6.11 -1.44 7.56
CA VAL A 94 -5.23 -0.32 7.24
C VAL A 94 -5.39 0.80 8.27
N ARG A 95 -6.62 1.18 8.56
CA ARG A 95 -6.92 2.23 9.54
C ARG A 95 -6.39 1.88 10.93
N SER A 96 -6.60 0.65 11.37
CA SER A 96 -6.14 0.17 12.69
C SER A 96 -4.62 0.24 12.81
N ARG A 97 -3.87 -0.23 11.81
CA ARG A 97 -2.41 -0.21 11.84
C ARG A 97 -1.83 1.19 11.80
N LEU A 98 -2.42 2.08 11.01
CA LEU A 98 -2.01 3.48 10.98
C LEU A 98 -2.26 4.16 12.33
N ALA A 99 -3.39 3.88 12.98
CA ALA A 99 -3.70 4.40 14.31
C ALA A 99 -2.73 3.90 15.38
N GLU A 100 -2.19 2.70 15.24
CA GLU A 100 -1.13 2.14 16.10
C GLU A 100 0.26 2.75 15.81
N GLY A 101 0.39 3.64 14.86
CA GLY A 101 1.67 4.20 14.43
C GLY A 101 2.51 3.25 13.58
N ARG A 102 1.90 2.23 13.00
CA ARG A 102 2.58 1.23 12.20
C ARG A 102 2.52 1.58 10.72
N PRO A 103 3.67 1.61 10.00
CA PRO A 103 3.68 1.90 8.57
C PRO A 103 3.00 0.78 7.78
N VAL A 104 2.22 1.16 6.78
CA VAL A 104 1.50 0.23 5.90
C VAL A 104 2.08 0.34 4.50
N LEU A 105 2.47 -0.80 3.93
CA LEU A 105 2.94 -0.91 2.55
C LEU A 105 1.97 -1.76 1.74
N LEU A 106 1.35 -1.15 0.74
CA LEU A 106 0.30 -1.75 -0.07
C LEU A 106 0.74 -1.86 -1.53
N PRO A 107 0.99 -3.08 -2.06
CA PRO A 107 1.25 -3.27 -3.47
C PRO A 107 -0.05 -3.24 -4.28
N LEU A 108 -0.11 -2.38 -5.29
CA LEU A 108 -1.26 -2.25 -6.20
C LEU A 108 -0.80 -2.07 -7.65
N ASP A 109 -1.72 -2.19 -8.59
CA ASP A 109 -1.53 -1.71 -9.96
C ASP A 109 -1.68 -0.19 -10.03
N LEU A 110 -1.39 0.42 -11.18
CA LEU A 110 -1.46 1.87 -11.34
C LEU A 110 -2.87 2.42 -11.10
N PRO A 111 -3.94 1.85 -11.67
CA PRO A 111 -5.31 2.33 -11.40
C PRO A 111 -5.70 2.22 -9.92
N GLY A 112 -5.33 1.13 -9.26
CA GLY A 112 -5.59 0.92 -7.83
C GLY A 112 -4.87 1.95 -6.96
N ALA A 113 -3.62 2.27 -7.27
CA ALA A 113 -2.85 3.30 -6.56
C ALA A 113 -3.50 4.68 -6.67
N LEU A 114 -3.97 5.05 -7.85
CA LEU A 114 -4.67 6.32 -8.08
C LEU A 114 -6.00 6.37 -7.34
N ALA A 115 -6.74 5.26 -7.29
CA ALA A 115 -7.97 5.15 -6.52
C ALA A 115 -7.73 5.31 -5.01
N VAL A 116 -6.69 4.71 -4.48
CA VAL A 116 -6.29 4.89 -3.07
C VAL A 116 -5.91 6.34 -2.79
N ARG A 117 -5.16 7.00 -3.68
CA ARG A 117 -4.80 8.41 -3.50
C ARG A 117 -6.03 9.32 -3.45
N ALA A 118 -7.04 9.04 -4.27
CA ALA A 118 -8.29 9.80 -4.24
C ALA A 118 -9.05 9.61 -2.92
N ALA A 119 -9.05 8.39 -2.35
CA ALA A 119 -9.71 8.07 -1.09
C ALA A 119 -8.91 8.51 0.15
N VAL A 120 -7.59 8.49 0.07
CA VAL A 120 -6.65 8.81 1.15
C VAL A 120 -5.62 9.81 0.62
N PRO A 121 -5.91 11.13 0.69
CA PRO A 121 -5.01 12.16 0.13
C PRO A 121 -3.60 12.17 0.71
N ASP A 122 -3.43 11.70 1.95
CA ASP A 122 -2.13 11.62 2.63
C ASP A 122 -1.32 10.36 2.27
N ALA A 123 -1.88 9.46 1.46
CA ALA A 123 -1.16 8.29 0.99
C ALA A 123 0.05 8.68 0.14
N GLN A 124 1.18 8.05 0.41
CA GLN A 124 2.40 8.21 -0.37
C GLN A 124 2.41 7.18 -1.51
N LEU A 125 2.42 7.64 -2.75
CA LEU A 125 2.54 6.77 -3.91
C LEU A 125 4.01 6.67 -4.34
N VAL A 126 4.49 5.43 -4.46
CA VAL A 126 5.84 5.11 -4.93
C VAL A 126 5.73 4.26 -6.20
N LEU A 127 6.34 4.73 -7.26
CA LEU A 127 6.37 4.02 -8.54
C LEU A 127 7.55 3.05 -8.57
N LEU A 128 7.27 1.77 -8.74
CA LEU A 128 8.29 0.75 -9.03
C LEU A 128 8.45 0.66 -10.55
N ALA A 129 9.53 1.23 -11.06
CA ALA A 129 9.73 1.39 -12.49
C ALA A 129 10.84 0.49 -13.04
N PRO A 130 10.52 -0.47 -13.94
CA PRO A 130 11.53 -1.15 -14.73
C PRO A 130 12.39 -0.15 -15.52
N PRO A 131 13.65 -0.46 -15.84
CA PRO A 131 14.57 0.51 -16.45
C PRO A 131 14.09 1.14 -17.76
N ALA A 132 13.33 0.39 -18.55
CA ALA A 132 12.78 0.86 -19.83
C ALA A 132 11.43 1.56 -19.71
N TYR A 133 10.80 1.49 -18.55
CA TYR A 133 9.47 2.08 -18.34
C TYR A 133 9.56 3.60 -18.27
N ARG A 134 8.70 4.25 -19.04
CA ARG A 134 8.49 5.70 -19.00
C ARG A 134 7.04 5.96 -18.69
N PRO A 135 6.70 6.47 -17.50
CA PRO A 135 5.34 6.77 -17.13
C PRO A 135 4.78 7.92 -17.98
N ASP A 136 3.49 7.84 -18.23
CA ASP A 136 2.73 8.99 -18.73
C ASP A 136 2.93 10.18 -17.76
N PRO A 137 3.03 11.44 -18.26
CA PRO A 137 3.20 12.61 -17.39
C PRO A 137 2.16 12.74 -16.28
N ALA A 138 0.90 12.38 -16.56
CA ALA A 138 -0.16 12.40 -15.54
C ALA A 138 0.07 11.35 -14.44
N VAL A 139 0.56 10.17 -14.80
CA VAL A 139 0.95 9.13 -13.85
C VAL A 139 2.17 9.58 -13.04
N ALA A 140 3.19 10.09 -13.71
CA ALA A 140 4.41 10.56 -13.03
C ALA A 140 4.11 11.65 -12.00
N ALA A 141 3.19 12.56 -12.29
CA ALA A 141 2.80 13.65 -11.40
C ALA A 141 2.10 13.16 -10.11
N ALA A 142 1.44 11.99 -10.16
CA ALA A 142 0.74 11.44 -9.00
C ALA A 142 1.66 10.75 -8.00
N PHE A 143 2.88 10.39 -8.41
CA PHE A 143 3.83 9.64 -7.59
C PHE A 143 4.88 10.57 -6.97
N ALA A 144 5.02 10.50 -5.65
CA ALA A 144 6.02 11.29 -4.91
C ALA A 144 7.45 10.82 -5.19
N HIS A 145 7.62 9.52 -5.43
CA HIS A 145 8.92 8.90 -5.66
C HIS A 145 8.82 7.83 -6.75
N ALA A 146 9.92 7.63 -7.46
CA ALA A 146 10.11 6.51 -8.37
C ALA A 146 11.33 5.69 -7.93
N VAL A 147 11.13 4.40 -7.73
CA VAL A 147 12.17 3.44 -7.38
C VAL A 147 12.49 2.62 -8.62
N ARG A 148 13.75 2.57 -8.99
CA ARG A 148 14.19 1.79 -10.13
C ARG A 148 14.21 0.29 -9.80
N HIS A 149 13.52 -0.49 -10.61
CA HIS A 149 13.43 -1.94 -10.47
C HIS A 149 14.30 -2.65 -11.50
N ASP A 150 15.60 -2.56 -11.33
CA ASP A 150 16.59 -3.39 -12.05
C ASP A 150 16.98 -4.64 -11.25
N ARG A 151 16.96 -4.52 -9.93
CA ARG A 151 17.18 -5.62 -8.97
C ARG A 151 16.24 -5.48 -7.78
N THR A 152 15.69 -6.59 -7.34
CA THR A 152 14.76 -6.63 -6.20
C THR A 152 15.39 -6.11 -4.91
N GLU A 153 16.63 -6.50 -4.62
CA GLU A 153 17.36 -6.09 -3.42
C GLU A 153 17.59 -4.58 -3.38
N ARG A 154 17.98 -3.99 -4.49
CA ARG A 154 18.20 -2.56 -4.59
C ARG A 154 16.92 -1.76 -4.44
N ALA A 155 15.85 -2.21 -5.09
CA ALA A 155 14.53 -1.59 -4.96
C ALA A 155 14.02 -1.65 -3.52
N ALA A 156 14.22 -2.80 -2.85
CA ALA A 156 13.85 -2.96 -1.45
C ALA A 156 14.66 -2.04 -0.52
N ASP A 157 15.97 -1.90 -0.74
CA ASP A 157 16.83 -1.01 0.06
C ASP A 157 16.40 0.45 -0.08
N GLU A 158 16.13 0.89 -1.31
CA GLU A 158 15.67 2.25 -1.57
C GLU A 158 14.31 2.51 -0.93
N LEU A 159 13.39 1.55 -1.00
CA LEU A 159 12.07 1.66 -0.39
C LEU A 159 12.14 1.67 1.14
N VAL A 160 13.00 0.86 1.75
CA VAL A 160 13.26 0.90 3.20
C VAL A 160 13.77 2.27 3.63
N GLY A 161 14.66 2.87 2.85
CA GLY A 161 15.14 4.24 3.08
C GLY A 161 14.02 5.27 3.04
N LEU A 162 13.12 5.19 2.06
CA LEU A 162 11.95 6.07 1.95
C LEU A 162 10.98 5.90 3.12
N LEU A 163 10.70 4.66 3.52
CA LEU A 163 9.82 4.37 4.66
C LEU A 163 10.41 4.88 5.98
N GLY A 164 11.71 4.67 6.19
CA GLY A 164 12.43 5.16 7.38
C GLY A 164 12.47 6.67 7.46
N SER A 165 12.71 7.37 6.35
CA SER A 165 12.74 8.83 6.28
C SER A 165 11.37 9.45 6.56
N SER A 166 10.29 8.77 6.22
CA SER A 166 8.93 9.23 6.50
C SER A 166 8.61 9.27 8.00
N PHE A 167 9.31 8.51 8.81
CA PHE A 167 9.21 8.56 10.29
C PHE A 167 9.99 9.71 10.91
N LEU A 168 11.01 10.21 10.21
CA LEU A 168 11.91 11.22 10.73
C LEU A 168 11.58 12.64 10.21
N ALA A 169 10.70 12.76 9.23
CA ALA A 169 10.30 14.05 8.71
C ALA A 169 9.36 14.76 9.69
N PRO A 170 9.71 15.94 10.22
CA PRO A 170 8.80 16.72 11.02
C PRO A 170 7.56 17.10 10.18
N ALA A 171 6.39 17.06 10.81
CA ALA A 171 5.17 17.50 10.18
C ALA A 171 5.34 18.93 9.65
N GLN A 172 5.17 19.13 8.35
CA GLN A 172 5.19 20.48 7.79
C GLN A 172 4.01 21.27 8.38
N PRO A 173 4.24 22.48 8.87
CA PRO A 173 3.16 23.33 9.35
C PRO A 173 2.21 23.63 8.17
N ARG A 174 0.91 23.45 8.42
CA ARG A 174 -0.11 23.83 7.45
C ARG A 174 0.00 25.33 7.19
N PRO A 175 -0.05 25.80 5.95
CA PRO A 175 -0.13 27.23 5.70
C PRO A 175 -1.42 27.74 6.31
N SER A 176 -1.29 28.72 7.19
CA SER A 176 -2.42 29.46 7.73
C SER A 176 -3.05 30.24 6.59
N GLY A 177 -4.27 29.87 6.21
CA GLY A 177 -5.13 30.65 5.32
C GLY A 177 -5.91 31.70 6.11
#